data_00f707d68b93ea023820f7dd192d3b72
#
_entry.id   00f707d68b93ea023820f7dd192d3b72
#
_cell.length_a   1.000
_cell.length_b   1.000
_cell.length_c   1.000
_cell.angle_alpha   90.00
_cell.angle_beta   90.00
_cell.angle_gamma   90.00
#
_symmetry.space_group_name_H-M   'P 1'
#
loop_
_entity.id
_entity.type
_entity.pdbx_description
1 polymer ?
#
loop_
_entity_poly.entity_id
_entity_poly.type
_entity_poly.pdbx_seq_one_letter_code
_entity_poly.pdbx_strand_id
1 'polypeptide(L)'
;MKLGMVGLPNVGKSTLFNALTNAGAESANYPFCTIEKNVGIVSVPDARLDKLAEMYEPDKFTPATLEFVDIAGLVKGASKGEGLGNKFLGDIREVDAIVHVVRCFEDDNIIHVDGRINPASDIETINLELIFSDMEMVARRIDRTKKALKGDKKLQVQVDFLERLQAHLEEGKSARGFDFTEDELSWIHDMPLLSAKPVIYAANMSEEDFRNGVDKNEHYQEVKAIAEAEHAAVLPICAKIEEDIADMEADDKAMFLEDLGLEESGLNRIIREGYSLLGLISYLTAGKQEVRAWTITKGTKAPQAAGKIHTDFEKGFIRAEVVSYDDLMACGSMA
;
A
#
# COMPACT_ATOMS: atom_id res chain seq x y z
N MET A 1 1.52 -3.34 9.72
CA MET A 1 1.07 -3.60 8.34
C MET A 1 2.05 -2.97 7.39
N LYS A 2 2.40 -3.68 6.32
CA LYS A 2 3.54 -3.35 5.46
C LYS A 2 3.09 -3.16 4.02
N LEU A 3 3.56 -2.09 3.39
CA LEU A 3 3.42 -1.86 1.95
C LEU A 3 4.77 -2.14 1.27
N GLY A 4 4.79 -3.03 0.29
CA GLY A 4 5.98 -3.30 -0.50
C GLY A 4 6.08 -2.37 -1.71
N MET A 5 7.16 -1.59 -1.81
CA MET A 5 7.43 -0.79 -3.01
C MET A 5 8.15 -1.64 -4.04
N VAL A 6 7.54 -1.81 -5.20
CA VAL A 6 8.10 -2.56 -6.33
C VAL A 6 8.21 -1.68 -7.57
N GLY A 7 9.04 -2.09 -8.50
CA GLY A 7 9.19 -1.43 -9.80
C GLY A 7 10.42 -1.96 -10.52
N LEU A 8 10.46 -1.80 -11.83
CA LEU A 8 11.64 -2.10 -12.63
C LEU A 8 12.80 -1.14 -12.30
N PRO A 9 14.03 -1.44 -12.69
CA PRO A 9 15.14 -0.50 -12.53
C PRO A 9 14.86 0.85 -13.22
N ASN A 10 15.35 1.94 -12.62
CA ASN A 10 15.30 3.30 -13.17
C ASN A 10 13.89 3.89 -13.37
N VAL A 11 12.90 3.41 -12.60
CA VAL A 11 11.54 3.98 -12.60
C VAL A 11 11.33 5.08 -11.54
N GLY A 12 12.37 5.39 -10.73
CA GLY A 12 12.31 6.37 -9.63
C GLY A 12 11.93 5.76 -8.27
N LYS A 13 11.88 4.42 -8.15
CA LYS A 13 11.51 3.72 -6.90
C LYS A 13 12.38 4.11 -5.72
N SER A 14 13.71 4.08 -5.87
CA SER A 14 14.65 4.42 -4.79
C SER A 14 14.58 5.88 -4.40
N THR A 15 14.42 6.80 -5.35
CA THR A 15 14.20 8.22 -5.09
C THR A 15 12.95 8.43 -4.25
N LEU A 16 11.84 7.81 -4.64
CA LEU A 16 10.58 7.89 -3.91
C LEU A 16 10.68 7.28 -2.52
N PHE A 17 11.35 6.12 -2.38
CA PHE A 17 11.56 5.48 -1.08
C PHE A 17 12.45 6.33 -0.17
N ASN A 18 13.50 6.94 -0.69
CA ASN A 18 14.37 7.83 0.09
C ASN A 18 13.63 9.09 0.55
N ALA A 19 12.86 9.73 -0.32
CA ALA A 19 12.02 10.88 0.05
C ALA A 19 11.02 10.51 1.15
N LEU A 20 10.41 9.33 1.06
CA LEU A 20 9.47 8.80 2.04
C LEU A 20 10.15 8.51 3.39
N THR A 21 11.37 7.94 3.40
CA THR A 21 12.11 7.64 4.62
C THR A 21 12.72 8.88 5.26
N ASN A 22 13.12 9.88 4.48
CA ASN A 22 13.60 11.17 5.00
C ASN A 22 12.46 11.92 5.69
N ALA A 23 11.29 11.98 5.08
CA ALA A 23 10.07 12.53 5.72
C ALA A 23 9.69 11.75 7.00
N GLY A 24 10.02 10.46 7.08
CA GLY A 24 9.83 9.62 8.26
C GLY A 24 10.88 9.78 9.34
N ALA A 25 12.08 10.30 9.02
CA ALA A 25 13.17 10.46 9.99
C ALA A 25 12.83 11.49 11.08
N GLU A 26 12.03 12.49 10.78
CA GLU A 26 11.48 13.42 11.78
C GLU A 26 10.55 12.71 12.78
N SER A 27 9.91 11.61 12.37
CA SER A 27 9.07 10.78 13.24
C SER A 27 9.84 9.68 14.00
N ALA A 28 11.13 9.48 13.72
CA ALA A 28 11.98 8.41 14.30
C ALA A 28 12.34 8.57 15.79
N ASN A 29 11.86 9.59 16.46
CA ASN A 29 11.92 9.72 17.92
C ASN A 29 11.01 8.73 18.67
N TYR A 30 10.47 7.71 17.99
CA TYR A 30 9.68 6.66 18.62
C TYR A 30 10.57 5.57 19.21
N PRO A 31 10.43 5.21 20.51
CA PRO A 31 11.38 4.39 21.27
C PRO A 31 11.45 2.90 20.89
N PHE A 32 10.88 2.45 19.77
CA PHE A 32 10.88 1.04 19.35
C PHE A 32 11.12 0.81 17.85
N CYS A 33 11.62 1.82 17.10
CA CYS A 33 11.98 1.62 15.69
C CYS A 33 13.38 1.01 15.57
N THR A 34 13.45 -0.30 15.37
CA THR A 34 14.65 -0.93 14.81
C THR A 34 14.72 -0.56 13.33
N ILE A 35 15.72 0.21 12.93
CA ILE A 35 15.96 0.54 11.52
C ILE A 35 16.49 -0.73 10.85
N GLU A 36 15.59 -1.53 10.28
CA GLU A 36 15.99 -2.60 9.36
C GLU A 36 16.37 -1.97 8.02
N LYS A 37 17.38 -2.51 7.34
CA LYS A 37 17.73 -2.08 5.98
C LYS A 37 16.51 -2.28 5.09
N ASN A 38 16.15 -1.23 4.33
CA ASN A 38 15.05 -1.19 3.39
C ASN A 38 13.62 -1.17 4.00
N VAL A 39 13.46 -0.77 5.26
CA VAL A 39 12.15 -0.52 5.88
C VAL A 39 12.07 0.93 6.31
N GLY A 40 11.04 1.64 5.83
CA GLY A 40 10.70 3.00 6.23
C GLY A 40 9.41 3.00 7.04
N ILE A 41 9.41 3.69 8.18
CA ILE A 41 8.20 3.91 8.98
C ILE A 41 7.81 5.37 8.83
N VAL A 42 6.59 5.62 8.40
CA VAL A 42 6.08 6.95 8.13
C VAL A 42 4.81 7.23 8.91
N SER A 43 4.63 8.48 9.31
CA SER A 43 3.40 8.94 9.95
C SER A 43 2.27 9.06 8.93
N VAL A 44 1.07 8.62 9.31
CA VAL A 44 -0.14 8.80 8.50
C VAL A 44 -0.67 10.21 8.75
N PRO A 45 -0.74 11.07 7.72
CA PRO A 45 -1.27 12.43 7.87
C PRO A 45 -2.74 12.40 8.31
N ASP A 46 -3.07 13.10 9.41
CA ASP A 46 -4.43 13.20 9.92
C ASP A 46 -4.66 14.59 10.53
N ALA A 47 -5.26 15.49 9.75
CA ALA A 47 -5.56 16.85 10.17
C ALA A 47 -6.43 16.93 11.46
N ARG A 48 -7.20 15.86 11.76
CA ARG A 48 -7.98 15.80 13.00
C ARG A 48 -7.06 15.68 14.22
N LEU A 49 -6.00 14.88 14.08
CA LEU A 49 -5.01 14.68 15.13
C LEU A 49 -4.22 15.98 15.41
N ASP A 50 -3.82 16.67 14.32
CA ASP A 50 -3.09 17.94 14.40
C ASP A 50 -3.96 18.99 15.14
N LYS A 51 -5.24 19.08 14.77
CA LYS A 51 -6.18 20.01 15.42
C LYS A 51 -6.42 19.70 16.90
N LEU A 52 -6.46 18.42 17.26
CA LEU A 52 -6.55 18.01 18.66
C LEU A 52 -5.26 18.36 19.42
N ALA A 53 -4.09 18.26 18.78
CA ALA A 53 -2.84 18.69 19.40
C ALA A 53 -2.82 20.20 19.68
N GLU A 54 -3.29 21.01 18.75
CA GLU A 54 -3.46 22.45 18.98
C GLU A 54 -4.43 22.76 20.16
N MET A 55 -5.52 21.99 20.25
CA MET A 55 -6.54 22.21 21.29
C MET A 55 -6.07 21.81 22.70
N TYR A 56 -5.35 20.69 22.80
CA TYR A 56 -4.96 20.10 24.09
C TYR A 56 -3.53 20.43 24.52
N GLU A 57 -2.69 20.94 23.60
CA GLU A 57 -1.25 21.21 23.84
C GLU A 57 -0.60 20.06 24.60
N PRO A 58 -0.56 18.84 24.06
CA PRO A 58 -0.16 17.65 24.79
C PRO A 58 1.35 17.59 25.03
N ASP A 59 1.76 16.90 26.10
CA ASP A 59 3.17 16.60 26.36
C ASP A 59 3.73 15.64 25.31
N LYS A 60 2.87 14.80 24.69
CA LYS A 60 3.24 13.82 23.69
C LYS A 60 2.23 13.76 22.54
N PHE A 61 2.76 13.77 21.31
CA PHE A 61 2.00 13.63 20.07
C PHE A 61 2.38 12.30 19.38
N THR A 62 1.40 11.45 19.08
CA THR A 62 1.64 10.12 18.53
C THR A 62 0.70 9.83 17.34
N PRO A 63 1.11 10.06 16.09
CA PRO A 63 0.33 9.73 14.92
C PRO A 63 0.27 8.20 14.69
N ALA A 64 -0.67 7.77 13.86
CA ALA A 64 -0.65 6.43 13.29
C ALA A 64 0.54 6.30 12.35
N THR A 65 1.06 5.08 12.20
CA THR A 65 2.21 4.82 11.33
C THR A 65 1.93 3.71 10.34
N LEU A 66 2.62 3.77 9.20
CA LEU A 66 2.61 2.76 8.15
C LEU A 66 4.05 2.37 7.80
N GLU A 67 4.29 1.09 7.59
CA GLU A 67 5.60 0.57 7.21
C GLU A 67 5.68 0.41 5.69
N PHE A 68 6.74 0.93 5.10
CA PHE A 68 7.09 0.71 3.69
C PHE A 68 8.36 -0.13 3.61
N VAL A 69 8.36 -1.10 2.70
CA VAL A 69 9.50 -1.99 2.46
C VAL A 69 9.99 -1.76 1.03
N ASP A 70 11.25 -1.37 0.86
CA ASP A 70 11.87 -1.30 -0.47
C ASP A 70 12.22 -2.71 -0.94
N ILE A 71 11.44 -3.22 -1.88
CA ILE A 71 11.64 -4.53 -2.47
C ILE A 71 12.57 -4.38 -3.68
N ALA A 72 13.67 -5.12 -3.66
CA ALA A 72 14.68 -5.08 -4.73
C ALA A 72 14.03 -5.31 -6.11
N GLY A 73 14.42 -4.49 -7.09
CA GLY A 73 13.84 -4.54 -8.43
C GLY A 73 13.93 -5.92 -9.08
N LEU A 74 12.88 -6.26 -9.79
CA LEU A 74 12.77 -7.52 -10.51
C LEU A 74 13.72 -7.56 -11.71
N VAL A 75 14.39 -8.68 -11.90
CA VAL A 75 15.04 -9.05 -13.16
C VAL A 75 14.15 -10.10 -13.84
N LYS A 76 13.85 -9.94 -15.13
CA LYS A 76 13.04 -10.91 -15.92
C LYS A 76 13.50 -12.35 -15.66
N GLY A 77 12.56 -13.26 -15.36
CA GLY A 77 12.85 -14.68 -15.12
C GLY A 77 13.01 -15.06 -13.64
N ALA A 78 12.56 -14.19 -12.73
CA ALA A 78 12.62 -14.39 -11.30
C ALA A 78 11.93 -15.68 -10.83
N SER A 79 10.80 -16.04 -11.45
CA SER A 79 10.05 -17.27 -11.15
C SER A 79 10.75 -18.56 -11.54
N LYS A 80 11.74 -18.50 -12.45
CA LYS A 80 12.47 -19.69 -12.94
C LYS A 80 13.63 -20.14 -12.05
N GLY A 81 13.76 -19.60 -10.83
CA GLY A 81 14.56 -20.21 -9.78
C GLY A 81 16.01 -19.73 -9.66
N GLU A 82 16.41 -18.65 -10.29
CA GLU A 82 17.73 -18.07 -10.07
C GLU A 82 17.69 -17.02 -8.95
N GLY A 83 18.24 -17.37 -7.80
CA GLY A 83 18.56 -16.62 -6.58
C GLY A 83 17.77 -15.30 -6.25
N LEU A 84 17.89 -14.26 -7.07
CA LEU A 84 17.27 -12.96 -6.84
C LEU A 84 15.74 -12.98 -6.99
N GLY A 85 15.20 -13.85 -7.83
CA GLY A 85 13.77 -13.94 -8.04
C GLY A 85 13.03 -14.58 -6.88
N ASN A 86 13.60 -15.62 -6.29
CA ASN A 86 13.03 -16.23 -5.09
C ASN A 86 13.02 -15.26 -3.91
N LYS A 87 14.03 -14.38 -3.82
CA LYS A 87 14.06 -13.32 -2.81
C LYS A 87 12.93 -12.30 -3.05
N PHE A 88 12.77 -11.79 -4.26
CA PHE A 88 11.71 -10.87 -4.63
C PHE A 88 10.32 -11.43 -4.27
N LEU A 89 10.01 -12.66 -4.68
CA LEU A 89 8.74 -13.31 -4.34
C LEU A 89 8.60 -13.55 -2.83
N GLY A 90 9.72 -13.79 -2.12
CA GLY A 90 9.77 -13.88 -0.66
C GLY A 90 9.39 -12.57 0.00
N ASP A 91 10.02 -11.47 -0.41
CA ASP A 91 9.76 -10.13 0.12
C ASP A 91 8.31 -9.70 -0.15
N ILE A 92 7.76 -10.03 -1.35
CA ILE A 92 6.33 -9.79 -1.66
C ILE A 92 5.41 -10.59 -0.71
N ARG A 93 5.76 -11.80 -0.29
CA ARG A 93 4.92 -12.57 0.65
C ARG A 93 4.77 -11.89 2.00
N GLU A 94 5.80 -11.19 2.45
CA GLU A 94 5.87 -10.56 3.77
C GLU A 94 5.12 -9.22 3.89
N VAL A 95 4.67 -8.64 2.78
CA VAL A 95 3.94 -7.37 2.77
C VAL A 95 2.44 -7.61 2.58
N ASP A 96 1.63 -6.67 3.05
CA ASP A 96 0.16 -6.77 3.03
C ASP A 96 -0.44 -6.24 1.72
N ALA A 97 0.20 -5.23 1.09
CA ALA A 97 -0.17 -4.66 -0.20
C ALA A 97 1.06 -4.15 -0.95
N ILE A 98 0.90 -3.79 -2.20
CA ILE A 98 1.97 -3.39 -3.12
C ILE A 98 1.78 -1.94 -3.57
N VAL A 99 2.86 -1.15 -3.55
CA VAL A 99 2.97 0.11 -4.28
C VAL A 99 3.86 -0.14 -5.48
N HIS A 100 3.26 -0.19 -6.65
CA HIS A 100 3.97 -0.44 -7.89
C HIS A 100 4.34 0.89 -8.55
N VAL A 101 5.62 1.24 -8.47
CA VAL A 101 6.16 2.45 -9.12
C VAL A 101 6.38 2.18 -10.60
N VAL A 102 5.69 2.95 -11.44
CA VAL A 102 5.67 2.80 -12.89
C VAL A 102 6.21 4.09 -13.54
N ARG A 103 7.15 3.96 -14.45
CA ARG A 103 7.74 5.11 -15.15
C ARG A 103 6.79 5.62 -16.23
N CYS A 104 6.36 6.88 -16.08
CA CYS A 104 5.53 7.60 -17.06
C CYS A 104 6.20 8.91 -17.54
N PHE A 105 7.46 9.16 -17.19
CA PHE A 105 8.24 10.34 -17.59
C PHE A 105 9.28 9.97 -18.66
N GLU A 106 9.55 10.91 -19.56
CA GLU A 106 10.64 10.82 -20.53
C GLU A 106 11.88 11.57 -20.00
N ASP A 107 13.03 10.93 -20.07
CA ASP A 107 14.33 11.53 -19.76
C ASP A 107 15.43 10.76 -20.52
N ASP A 108 16.07 11.45 -21.46
CA ASP A 108 17.12 10.87 -22.33
C ASP A 108 18.38 10.47 -21.54
N ASN A 109 18.59 11.02 -20.34
CA ASN A 109 19.72 10.69 -19.47
C ASN A 109 19.47 9.44 -18.62
N ILE A 110 18.23 8.97 -18.52
CA ILE A 110 17.84 7.81 -17.72
C ILE A 110 17.47 6.65 -18.65
N ILE A 111 18.36 5.66 -18.76
CA ILE A 111 18.16 4.51 -19.63
C ILE A 111 17.03 3.63 -19.07
N HIS A 112 16.03 3.32 -19.93
CA HIS A 112 15.03 2.30 -19.61
C HIS A 112 15.60 0.90 -19.87
N VAL A 113 15.20 -0.10 -19.06
CA VAL A 113 15.71 -1.49 -19.15
C VAL A 113 15.45 -2.10 -20.53
N ASP A 114 14.29 -1.83 -21.12
CA ASP A 114 13.90 -2.34 -22.45
C ASP A 114 14.16 -1.32 -23.58
N GLY A 115 14.92 -0.24 -23.30
CA GLY A 115 15.31 0.78 -24.29
C GLY A 115 14.18 1.72 -24.73
N ARG A 116 12.98 1.54 -24.23
CA ARG A 116 11.81 2.43 -24.44
C ARG A 116 10.89 2.40 -23.24
N ILE A 117 10.19 3.49 -23.00
CA ILE A 117 9.17 3.59 -21.96
C ILE A 117 7.92 2.87 -22.46
N ASN A 118 7.44 1.90 -21.69
CA ASN A 118 6.20 1.17 -21.97
C ASN A 118 5.58 0.71 -20.63
N PRO A 119 4.79 1.56 -19.98
CA PRO A 119 4.20 1.27 -18.68
C PRO A 119 3.40 -0.04 -18.63
N ALA A 120 2.66 -0.33 -19.70
CA ALA A 120 1.88 -1.57 -19.79
C ALA A 120 2.79 -2.80 -19.73
N SER A 121 3.90 -2.81 -20.48
CA SER A 121 4.88 -3.90 -20.47
C SER A 121 5.61 -4.02 -19.13
N ASP A 122 5.87 -2.89 -18.46
CA ASP A 122 6.51 -2.86 -17.15
C ASP A 122 5.63 -3.49 -16.09
N ILE A 123 4.34 -3.13 -16.08
CA ILE A 123 3.31 -3.69 -15.20
C ILE A 123 3.13 -5.18 -15.48
N GLU A 124 2.97 -5.57 -16.75
CA GLU A 124 2.82 -6.96 -17.15
C GLU A 124 4.00 -7.82 -16.69
N THR A 125 5.23 -7.31 -16.82
CA THR A 125 6.44 -8.03 -16.40
C THR A 125 6.39 -8.41 -14.91
N ILE A 126 6.00 -7.49 -14.03
CA ILE A 126 5.89 -7.76 -12.59
C ILE A 126 4.69 -8.67 -12.31
N ASN A 127 3.53 -8.38 -12.90
CA ASN A 127 2.33 -9.18 -12.69
C ASN A 127 2.52 -10.64 -13.12
N LEU A 128 3.18 -10.91 -14.25
CA LEU A 128 3.44 -12.27 -14.72
C LEU A 128 4.31 -13.08 -13.75
N GLU A 129 5.30 -12.47 -13.10
CA GLU A 129 6.12 -13.17 -12.11
C GLU A 129 5.29 -13.60 -10.88
N LEU A 130 4.36 -12.72 -10.43
CA LEU A 130 3.45 -13.05 -9.34
C LEU A 130 2.47 -14.16 -9.76
N ILE A 131 1.92 -14.05 -10.98
CA ILE A 131 0.99 -15.02 -11.57
C ILE A 131 1.64 -16.39 -11.70
N PHE A 132 2.87 -16.50 -12.19
CA PHE A 132 3.57 -17.78 -12.32
C PHE A 132 3.77 -18.44 -10.96
N SER A 133 4.13 -17.69 -9.93
CA SER A 133 4.20 -18.21 -8.56
C SER A 133 2.85 -18.75 -8.08
N ASP A 134 1.77 -18.05 -8.39
CA ASP A 134 0.42 -18.42 -7.99
C ASP A 134 -0.07 -19.65 -8.76
N MET A 135 0.19 -19.73 -10.06
CA MET A 135 -0.14 -20.90 -10.90
C MET A 135 0.46 -22.19 -10.34
N GLU A 136 1.73 -22.17 -9.92
CA GLU A 136 2.37 -23.31 -9.27
C GLU A 136 1.68 -23.70 -7.96
N MET A 137 1.27 -22.70 -7.17
CA MET A 137 0.57 -22.92 -5.90
C MET A 137 -0.81 -23.53 -6.13
N VAL A 138 -1.58 -22.97 -7.07
CA VAL A 138 -2.92 -23.43 -7.44
C VAL A 138 -2.84 -24.84 -8.02
N ALA A 139 -1.91 -25.15 -8.93
CA ALA A 139 -1.73 -26.48 -9.48
C ALA A 139 -1.47 -27.53 -8.40
N ARG A 140 -0.59 -27.24 -7.44
CA ARG A 140 -0.34 -28.14 -6.29
C ARG A 140 -1.61 -28.32 -5.43
N ARG A 141 -2.42 -27.27 -5.26
CA ARG A 141 -3.68 -27.35 -4.52
C ARG A 141 -4.71 -28.19 -5.26
N ILE A 142 -4.86 -28.05 -6.58
CA ILE A 142 -5.72 -28.87 -7.44
C ILE A 142 -5.38 -30.36 -7.28
N ASP A 143 -4.11 -30.72 -7.42
CA ASP A 143 -3.66 -32.11 -7.29
C ASP A 143 -3.98 -32.71 -5.92
N ARG A 144 -3.79 -31.94 -4.86
CA ARG A 144 -4.08 -32.34 -3.49
C ARG A 144 -5.59 -32.53 -3.28
N THR A 145 -6.41 -31.58 -3.76
CA THR A 145 -7.86 -31.64 -3.63
C THR A 145 -8.47 -32.76 -4.47
N LYS A 146 -7.97 -33.01 -5.69
CA LYS A 146 -8.36 -34.16 -6.54
C LYS A 146 -8.07 -35.52 -5.89
N LYS A 147 -6.97 -35.64 -5.16
CA LYS A 147 -6.68 -36.86 -4.37
C LYS A 147 -7.68 -37.03 -3.23
N ALA A 148 -8.02 -35.97 -2.53
CA ALA A 148 -9.01 -36.00 -1.43
C ALA A 148 -10.45 -36.23 -1.93
N LEU A 149 -10.79 -35.78 -3.14
CA LEU A 149 -12.09 -35.98 -3.79
C LEU A 149 -12.47 -37.46 -3.91
N LYS A 150 -11.50 -38.37 -3.98
CA LYS A 150 -11.77 -39.83 -4.02
C LYS A 150 -12.47 -40.32 -2.75
N GLY A 151 -12.27 -39.66 -1.62
CA GLY A 151 -12.92 -39.97 -0.34
C GLY A 151 -14.09 -39.06 0.01
N ASP A 152 -14.16 -37.86 -0.51
CA ASP A 152 -15.21 -36.89 -0.25
C ASP A 152 -15.66 -36.16 -1.52
N LYS A 153 -16.81 -36.60 -2.06
CA LYS A 153 -17.38 -36.03 -3.30
C LYS A 153 -17.80 -34.54 -3.17
N LYS A 154 -17.94 -34.00 -1.96
CA LYS A 154 -18.30 -32.61 -1.74
C LYS A 154 -17.18 -31.66 -2.18
N LEU A 155 -15.95 -32.14 -2.29
CA LEU A 155 -14.80 -31.38 -2.74
C LEU A 155 -14.83 -31.07 -4.25
N GLN A 156 -15.77 -31.61 -5.03
CA GLN A 156 -15.88 -31.32 -6.46
C GLN A 156 -16.01 -29.83 -6.74
N VAL A 157 -16.84 -29.11 -5.97
CA VAL A 157 -17.03 -27.66 -6.11
C VAL A 157 -15.73 -26.89 -5.91
N GLN A 158 -14.89 -27.33 -4.96
CA GLN A 158 -13.57 -26.72 -4.75
C GLN A 158 -12.60 -26.99 -5.91
N VAL A 159 -12.66 -28.20 -6.49
CA VAL A 159 -11.85 -28.52 -7.67
C VAL A 159 -12.26 -27.65 -8.85
N ASP A 160 -13.56 -27.53 -9.13
CA ASP A 160 -14.12 -26.73 -10.23
C ASP A 160 -13.72 -25.24 -10.06
N PHE A 161 -13.77 -24.72 -8.85
CA PHE A 161 -13.31 -23.38 -8.53
C PHE A 161 -11.81 -23.21 -8.82
N LEU A 162 -10.97 -24.10 -8.28
CA LEU A 162 -9.50 -24.01 -8.46
C LEU A 162 -9.09 -24.12 -9.94
N GLU A 163 -9.81 -24.94 -10.74
CA GLU A 163 -9.59 -25.04 -12.18
C GLU A 163 -9.97 -23.74 -12.91
N ARG A 164 -11.07 -23.08 -12.52
CA ARG A 164 -11.42 -21.75 -13.06
C ARG A 164 -10.38 -20.69 -12.71
N LEU A 165 -9.90 -20.70 -11.46
CA LEU A 165 -8.84 -19.79 -11.03
C LEU A 165 -7.53 -20.06 -11.81
N GLN A 166 -7.17 -21.33 -12.00
CA GLN A 166 -6.00 -21.71 -12.80
C GLN A 166 -6.13 -21.20 -14.24
N ALA A 167 -7.28 -21.38 -14.88
CA ALA A 167 -7.52 -20.90 -16.25
C ALA A 167 -7.42 -19.36 -16.35
N HIS A 168 -7.93 -18.64 -15.35
CA HIS A 168 -7.82 -17.17 -15.28
C HIS A 168 -6.34 -16.72 -15.20
N LEU A 169 -5.54 -17.38 -14.37
CA LEU A 169 -4.10 -17.10 -14.26
C LEU A 169 -3.34 -17.46 -15.54
N GLU A 170 -3.70 -18.56 -16.23
CA GLU A 170 -3.11 -18.96 -17.51
C GLU A 170 -3.38 -17.98 -18.65
N GLU A 171 -4.46 -17.19 -18.55
CA GLU A 171 -4.72 -16.07 -19.45
C GLU A 171 -3.84 -14.84 -19.15
N GLY A 172 -2.93 -14.90 -18.17
CA GLY A 172 -2.08 -13.79 -17.74
C GLY A 172 -2.81 -12.77 -16.87
N LYS A 173 -3.96 -13.11 -16.32
CA LYS A 173 -4.76 -12.22 -15.47
C LYS A 173 -4.42 -12.44 -14.00
N SER A 174 -4.20 -11.34 -13.25
CA SER A 174 -3.94 -11.38 -11.81
C SER A 174 -5.13 -11.93 -11.03
N ALA A 175 -4.87 -12.67 -9.95
CA ALA A 175 -5.93 -13.18 -9.08
C ALA A 175 -6.79 -12.06 -8.43
N ARG A 176 -6.27 -10.81 -8.32
CA ARG A 176 -7.06 -9.65 -7.84
C ARG A 176 -8.22 -9.29 -8.75
N GLY A 177 -8.14 -9.60 -10.04
CA GLY A 177 -9.21 -9.43 -11.01
C GLY A 177 -10.17 -10.62 -11.13
N PHE A 178 -10.06 -11.63 -10.26
CA PHE A 178 -10.95 -12.78 -10.25
C PHE A 178 -12.12 -12.53 -9.30
N ASP A 179 -13.35 -12.75 -9.78
CA ASP A 179 -14.56 -12.59 -8.99
C ASP A 179 -14.75 -13.79 -8.04
N PHE A 180 -14.28 -13.63 -6.81
CA PHE A 180 -14.44 -14.64 -5.75
C PHE A 180 -15.80 -14.53 -5.07
N THR A 181 -16.47 -15.66 -4.87
CA THR A 181 -17.57 -15.75 -3.92
C THR A 181 -17.06 -15.82 -2.47
N GLU A 182 -17.94 -15.59 -1.47
CA GLU A 182 -17.56 -15.70 -0.05
C GLU A 182 -17.03 -17.10 0.31
N ASP A 183 -17.64 -18.15 -0.23
CA ASP A 183 -17.17 -19.52 -0.01
C ASP A 183 -15.78 -19.74 -0.61
N GLU A 184 -15.54 -19.27 -1.83
CA GLU A 184 -14.25 -19.38 -2.52
C GLU A 184 -13.15 -18.62 -1.79
N LEU A 185 -13.43 -17.43 -1.26
CA LEU A 185 -12.50 -16.69 -0.40
C LEU A 185 -12.11 -17.51 0.84
N SER A 186 -13.06 -18.22 1.44
CA SER A 186 -12.78 -19.10 2.58
C SER A 186 -11.84 -20.25 2.22
N TRP A 187 -11.95 -20.80 1.01
CA TRP A 187 -11.13 -21.92 0.54
C TRP A 187 -9.69 -21.53 0.17
N ILE A 188 -9.46 -20.27 -0.16
CA ILE A 188 -8.10 -19.74 -0.47
C ILE A 188 -7.45 -19.01 0.70
N HIS A 189 -8.13 -18.90 1.84
CA HIS A 189 -7.62 -18.17 3.00
C HIS A 189 -6.21 -18.63 3.44
N ASP A 190 -5.92 -19.94 3.29
CA ASP A 190 -4.62 -20.54 3.58
C ASP A 190 -3.68 -20.60 2.36
N MET A 191 -4.06 -19.98 1.24
CA MET A 191 -3.28 -19.85 0.01
C MET A 191 -2.90 -18.37 -0.21
N PRO A 192 -1.71 -17.92 0.21
CA PRO A 192 -1.31 -16.53 0.04
C PRO A 192 -0.94 -16.24 -1.42
N LEU A 193 -1.95 -16.04 -2.27
CA LEU A 193 -1.78 -15.67 -3.67
C LEU A 193 -1.14 -14.29 -3.77
N LEU A 194 -0.01 -14.21 -4.47
CA LEU A 194 0.76 -12.97 -4.61
C LEU A 194 0.08 -11.98 -5.55
N SER A 195 -0.49 -12.46 -6.64
CA SER A 195 -1.23 -11.63 -7.59
C SER A 195 -2.63 -11.22 -7.10
N ALA A 196 -3.10 -11.76 -5.96
CA ALA A 196 -4.30 -11.30 -5.28
C ALA A 196 -4.06 -10.11 -4.33
N LYS A 197 -2.78 -9.79 -4.01
CA LYS A 197 -2.49 -8.67 -3.12
C LYS A 197 -3.00 -7.36 -3.70
N PRO A 198 -3.62 -6.50 -2.85
CA PRO A 198 -4.01 -5.16 -3.27
C PRO A 198 -2.83 -4.36 -3.81
N VAL A 199 -3.06 -3.53 -4.83
CA VAL A 199 -2.00 -2.73 -5.47
C VAL A 199 -2.44 -1.27 -5.60
N ILE A 200 -1.46 -0.36 -5.42
CA ILE A 200 -1.52 1.03 -5.84
C ILE A 200 -0.48 1.21 -6.94
N TYR A 201 -0.90 1.68 -8.11
CA TYR A 201 0.01 2.11 -9.16
C TYR A 201 0.45 3.54 -8.89
N ALA A 202 1.73 3.74 -8.58
CA ALA A 202 2.36 5.04 -8.44
C ALA A 202 2.98 5.42 -9.81
N ALA A 203 2.22 6.16 -10.62
CA ALA A 203 2.64 6.61 -11.94
C ALA A 203 3.62 7.76 -11.79
N ASN A 204 4.92 7.47 -11.93
CA ASN A 204 5.99 8.46 -11.77
C ASN A 204 6.14 9.28 -13.04
N MET A 205 5.79 10.55 -12.96
CA MET A 205 5.71 11.53 -14.04
C MET A 205 6.76 12.63 -13.88
N SER A 206 6.95 13.44 -14.89
CA SER A 206 7.81 14.63 -14.81
C SER A 206 7.11 15.80 -14.13
N GLU A 207 7.87 16.78 -13.65
CA GLU A 207 7.31 18.03 -13.14
C GLU A 207 6.52 18.79 -14.23
N GLU A 208 6.97 18.71 -15.49
CA GLU A 208 6.30 19.33 -16.61
C GLU A 208 4.89 18.74 -16.86
N ASP A 209 4.72 17.44 -16.66
CA ASP A 209 3.41 16.80 -16.76
C ASP A 209 2.42 17.35 -15.74
N PHE A 210 2.90 17.64 -14.51
CA PHE A 210 2.06 18.28 -13.48
C PHE A 210 1.66 19.69 -13.88
N ARG A 211 2.60 20.51 -14.40
CA ARG A 211 2.32 21.87 -14.89
C ARG A 211 1.36 21.89 -16.09
N ASN A 212 1.46 20.92 -16.98
CA ASN A 212 0.67 20.81 -18.20
C ASN A 212 -0.68 20.11 -17.98
N GLY A 213 -0.85 19.43 -16.87
CA GLY A 213 -2.03 18.61 -16.52
C GLY A 213 -1.77 17.12 -16.75
N VAL A 214 -1.74 16.37 -15.67
CA VAL A 214 -1.41 14.93 -15.60
C VAL A 214 -2.21 14.04 -16.57
N ASP A 215 -3.46 14.38 -16.82
CA ASP A 215 -4.34 13.61 -17.72
C ASP A 215 -3.95 13.70 -19.20
N LYS A 216 -3.03 14.58 -19.57
CA LYS A 216 -2.51 14.69 -20.96
C LYS A 216 -1.36 13.73 -21.24
N ASN A 217 -0.77 13.13 -20.19
CA ASN A 217 0.31 12.16 -20.35
C ASN A 217 -0.27 10.81 -20.80
N GLU A 218 0.10 10.36 -22.00
CA GLU A 218 -0.42 9.11 -22.61
C GLU A 218 -0.04 7.88 -21.79
N HIS A 219 1.16 7.84 -21.24
CA HIS A 219 1.63 6.75 -20.39
C HIS A 219 0.81 6.64 -19.08
N TYR A 220 0.45 7.80 -18.50
CA TYR A 220 -0.43 7.81 -17.34
C TYR A 220 -1.82 7.28 -17.67
N GLN A 221 -2.37 7.60 -18.84
CA GLN A 221 -3.66 7.07 -19.28
C GLN A 221 -3.63 5.54 -19.48
N GLU A 222 -2.51 4.99 -19.98
CA GLU A 222 -2.33 3.54 -20.07
C GLU A 222 -2.35 2.88 -18.69
N VAL A 223 -1.61 3.42 -17.71
CA VAL A 223 -1.59 2.91 -16.33
C VAL A 223 -2.98 3.00 -15.69
N LYS A 224 -3.70 4.12 -15.94
CA LYS A 224 -5.05 4.33 -15.43
C LYS A 224 -6.03 3.29 -15.96
N ALA A 225 -5.97 2.97 -17.25
CA ALA A 225 -6.82 1.95 -17.87
C ALA A 225 -6.54 0.55 -17.27
N ILE A 226 -5.27 0.21 -17.01
CA ILE A 226 -4.90 -1.06 -16.37
C ILE A 226 -5.41 -1.10 -14.93
N ALA A 227 -5.22 -0.01 -14.18
CA ALA A 227 -5.67 0.09 -12.79
C ALA A 227 -7.20 -0.07 -12.68
N GLU A 228 -7.96 0.58 -13.58
CA GLU A 228 -9.42 0.45 -13.64
C GLU A 228 -9.86 -1.00 -13.91
N ALA A 229 -9.19 -1.70 -14.83
CA ALA A 229 -9.48 -3.10 -15.15
C ALA A 229 -9.17 -4.06 -13.98
N GLU A 230 -8.23 -3.72 -13.12
CA GLU A 230 -7.84 -4.50 -11.94
C GLU A 230 -8.54 -4.02 -10.64
N HIS A 231 -9.43 -3.04 -10.69
CA HIS A 231 -10.03 -2.37 -9.54
C HIS A 231 -8.99 -1.83 -8.55
N ALA A 232 -7.85 -1.38 -9.08
CA ALA A 232 -6.72 -0.85 -8.33
C ALA A 232 -6.71 0.69 -8.32
N ALA A 233 -6.10 1.28 -7.30
CA ALA A 233 -5.85 2.71 -7.27
C ALA A 233 -4.67 3.08 -8.17
N VAL A 234 -4.74 4.27 -8.81
CA VAL A 234 -3.63 4.88 -9.52
C VAL A 234 -3.42 6.30 -9.01
N LEU A 235 -2.17 6.64 -8.70
CA LEU A 235 -1.78 7.96 -8.21
C LEU A 235 -0.67 8.54 -9.10
N PRO A 236 -0.90 9.72 -9.73
CA PRO A 236 0.19 10.44 -10.37
C PRO A 236 1.10 11.00 -9.28
N ILE A 237 2.40 10.76 -9.41
CA ILE A 237 3.44 11.24 -8.52
C ILE A 237 4.61 11.79 -9.35
N CYS A 238 5.47 12.61 -8.74
CA CYS A 238 6.76 12.98 -9.29
C CYS A 238 7.82 12.75 -8.22
N ALA A 239 8.60 11.68 -8.36
CA ALA A 239 9.61 11.32 -7.37
C ALA A 239 10.65 12.43 -7.15
N LYS A 240 10.93 13.24 -8.20
CA LYS A 240 11.82 14.40 -8.11
C LYS A 240 11.22 15.52 -7.26
N ILE A 241 9.95 15.85 -7.45
CA ILE A 241 9.24 16.83 -6.60
C ILE A 241 9.28 16.36 -5.14
N GLU A 242 9.00 15.09 -4.88
CA GLU A 242 9.01 14.55 -3.53
C GLU A 242 10.39 14.63 -2.86
N GLU A 243 11.45 14.40 -3.64
CA GLU A 243 12.83 14.55 -3.18
C GLU A 243 13.16 16.03 -2.88
N ASP A 244 12.78 16.94 -3.78
CA ASP A 244 13.05 18.37 -3.65
C ASP A 244 12.34 19.01 -2.43
N ILE A 245 11.11 18.55 -2.12
CA ILE A 245 10.33 19.08 -0.98
C ILE A 245 10.59 18.34 0.34
N ALA A 246 11.37 17.25 0.34
CA ALA A 246 11.62 16.45 1.52
C ALA A 246 12.30 17.22 2.66
N ASP A 247 13.22 18.11 2.30
CA ASP A 247 14.03 18.91 3.23
C ASP A 247 13.50 20.35 3.41
N MET A 248 12.34 20.70 2.81
CA MET A 248 11.75 22.03 2.94
C MET A 248 11.00 22.21 4.24
N GLU A 249 11.07 23.39 4.83
CA GLU A 249 10.19 23.81 5.92
C GLU A 249 8.71 23.80 5.49
N ALA A 250 7.81 23.63 6.42
CA ALA A 250 6.38 23.42 6.15
C ALA A 250 5.75 24.53 5.27
N ASP A 251 6.08 25.80 5.55
CA ASP A 251 5.55 26.94 4.81
C ASP A 251 6.08 26.99 3.38
N ASP A 252 7.37 26.74 3.18
CA ASP A 252 8.00 26.73 1.86
C ASP A 252 7.48 25.56 1.01
N LYS A 253 7.29 24.40 1.65
CA LYS A 253 6.69 23.21 1.03
C LYS A 253 5.26 23.48 0.57
N ALA A 254 4.45 24.12 1.40
CA ALA A 254 3.07 24.47 1.05
C ALA A 254 3.03 25.42 -0.14
N MET A 255 3.87 26.46 -0.16
CA MET A 255 3.97 27.42 -1.27
C MET A 255 4.42 26.74 -2.57
N PHE A 256 5.41 25.84 -2.49
CA PHE A 256 5.90 25.10 -3.66
C PHE A 256 4.82 24.18 -4.26
N LEU A 257 4.06 23.47 -3.43
CA LEU A 257 2.96 22.62 -3.88
C LEU A 257 1.84 23.46 -4.49
N GLU A 258 1.49 24.61 -3.89
CA GLU A 258 0.48 25.53 -4.43
C GLU A 258 0.87 26.07 -5.81
N ASP A 259 2.15 26.42 -6.04
CA ASP A 259 2.66 26.87 -7.34
C ASP A 259 2.52 25.79 -8.43
N LEU A 260 2.56 24.52 -8.05
CA LEU A 260 2.30 23.38 -8.93
C LEU A 260 0.81 23.01 -9.04
N GLY A 261 -0.06 23.71 -8.34
CA GLY A 261 -1.50 23.40 -8.28
C GLY A 261 -1.82 22.13 -7.51
N LEU A 262 -0.97 21.73 -6.56
CA LEU A 262 -1.12 20.54 -5.73
C LEU A 262 -1.58 20.93 -4.30
N GLU A 263 -2.62 20.28 -3.82
CA GLU A 263 -3.10 20.48 -2.43
C GLU A 263 -2.21 19.78 -1.39
N GLU A 264 -1.55 18.69 -1.79
CA GLU A 264 -0.68 17.88 -0.94
C GLU A 264 0.38 17.13 -1.75
N SER A 265 1.41 16.62 -1.07
CA SER A 265 2.46 15.82 -1.71
C SER A 265 1.93 14.46 -2.20
N GLY A 266 2.55 13.91 -3.25
CA GLY A 266 2.24 12.59 -3.75
C GLY A 266 2.51 11.49 -2.71
N LEU A 267 3.54 11.67 -1.87
CA LEU A 267 3.82 10.75 -0.75
C LEU A 267 2.69 10.71 0.26
N ASN A 268 2.13 11.85 0.68
CA ASN A 268 0.98 11.90 1.58
C ASN A 268 -0.22 11.16 0.98
N ARG A 269 -0.44 11.32 -0.32
CA ARG A 269 -1.49 10.60 -1.05
C ARG A 269 -1.26 9.10 -1.05
N ILE A 270 -0.02 8.62 -1.30
CA ILE A 270 0.33 7.19 -1.24
C ILE A 270 0.11 6.64 0.17
N ILE A 271 0.54 7.35 1.21
CA ILE A 271 0.39 6.93 2.60
C ILE A 271 -1.10 6.78 2.96
N ARG A 272 -1.91 7.78 2.60
CA ARG A 272 -3.35 7.80 2.88
C ARG A 272 -4.08 6.69 2.11
N GLU A 273 -3.79 6.56 0.82
CA GLU A 273 -4.38 5.52 -0.02
C GLU A 273 -3.96 4.12 0.44
N GLY A 274 -2.69 3.93 0.79
CA GLY A 274 -2.20 2.67 1.35
C GLY A 274 -2.87 2.29 2.67
N TYR A 275 -3.11 3.28 3.53
CA TYR A 275 -3.83 3.08 4.78
C TYR A 275 -5.29 2.66 4.54
N SER A 276 -5.96 3.32 3.59
CA SER A 276 -7.32 2.99 3.16
C SER A 276 -7.40 1.61 2.49
N LEU A 277 -6.46 1.30 1.58
CA LEU A 277 -6.40 0.03 0.86
C LEU A 277 -6.26 -1.17 1.79
N LEU A 278 -5.53 -1.00 2.89
CA LEU A 278 -5.39 -2.00 3.95
C LEU A 278 -6.61 -2.09 4.87
N GLY A 279 -7.67 -1.34 4.59
CA GLY A 279 -8.88 -1.28 5.41
C GLY A 279 -8.63 -0.72 6.81
N LEU A 280 -7.59 0.10 6.98
CA LEU A 280 -7.23 0.70 8.25
C LEU A 280 -8.03 1.97 8.51
N ILE A 281 -8.36 2.19 9.76
CA ILE A 281 -8.94 3.43 10.27
C ILE A 281 -8.27 3.78 11.59
N SER A 282 -8.34 5.07 11.94
CA SER A 282 -7.83 5.56 13.23
C SER A 282 -8.97 6.09 14.09
N TYR A 283 -9.01 5.68 15.36
CA TYR A 283 -9.68 6.43 16.39
C TYR A 283 -8.66 7.22 17.22
N LEU A 284 -9.08 8.32 17.82
CA LEU A 284 -8.20 9.27 18.46
C LEU A 284 -8.46 9.30 19.97
N THR A 285 -7.40 9.44 20.75
CA THR A 285 -7.49 9.79 22.17
C THR A 285 -6.80 11.13 22.36
N ALA A 286 -7.44 12.04 23.10
CA ALA A 286 -6.92 13.38 23.30
C ALA A 286 -6.94 13.76 24.78
N GLY A 287 -5.82 14.29 25.26
CA GLY A 287 -5.66 14.78 26.61
C GLY A 287 -4.31 15.50 26.76
N LYS A 288 -4.11 16.13 27.92
CA LYS A 288 -2.88 16.90 28.20
C LYS A 288 -1.60 16.06 28.16
N GLN A 289 -1.69 14.79 28.56
CA GLN A 289 -0.51 13.91 28.57
C GLN A 289 -0.16 13.41 27.17
N GLU A 290 -1.16 13.03 26.38
CA GLU A 290 -0.95 12.48 25.03
C GLU A 290 -2.16 12.77 24.14
N VAL A 291 -1.89 13.15 22.90
CA VAL A 291 -2.81 13.07 21.77
C VAL A 291 -2.30 11.98 20.83
N ARG A 292 -3.15 10.98 20.57
CA ARG A 292 -2.70 9.78 19.84
C ARG A 292 -3.77 9.23 18.90
N ALA A 293 -3.30 8.79 17.71
CA ALA A 293 -4.09 8.01 16.77
C ALA A 293 -3.82 6.50 16.95
N TRP A 294 -4.89 5.72 17.07
CA TRP A 294 -4.85 4.28 17.26
C TRP A 294 -5.34 3.58 16.01
N THR A 295 -4.48 2.78 15.40
CA THR A 295 -4.80 2.03 14.17
C THR A 295 -5.60 0.78 14.48
N ILE A 296 -6.75 0.65 13.83
CA ILE A 296 -7.58 -0.54 13.83
C ILE A 296 -8.04 -0.86 12.40
N THR A 297 -8.49 -2.08 12.18
CA THR A 297 -9.12 -2.46 10.91
C THR A 297 -10.58 -2.05 10.92
N LYS A 298 -11.12 -1.61 9.80
CA LYS A 298 -12.54 -1.30 9.60
C LYS A 298 -13.39 -2.50 10.02
N GLY A 299 -14.42 -2.27 10.85
CA GLY A 299 -15.25 -3.33 11.42
C GLY A 299 -14.76 -3.90 12.77
N THR A 300 -13.59 -3.47 13.27
CA THR A 300 -13.14 -3.81 14.62
C THR A 300 -14.16 -3.35 15.66
N LYS A 301 -14.54 -4.23 16.58
CA LYS A 301 -15.51 -3.91 17.62
C LYS A 301 -14.85 -3.18 18.79
N ALA A 302 -15.66 -2.45 19.58
CA ALA A 302 -15.17 -1.58 20.66
C ALA A 302 -14.24 -2.29 21.68
N PRO A 303 -14.51 -3.53 22.16
CA PRO A 303 -13.58 -4.21 23.07
C PRO A 303 -12.19 -4.42 22.47
N GLN A 304 -12.11 -4.91 21.21
CA GLN A 304 -10.83 -5.13 20.51
C GLN A 304 -10.12 -3.81 20.21
N ALA A 305 -10.88 -2.75 19.88
CA ALA A 305 -10.32 -1.41 19.70
C ALA A 305 -9.70 -0.92 21.02
N ALA A 306 -10.39 -1.05 22.14
CA ALA A 306 -9.87 -0.68 23.47
C ALA A 306 -8.61 -1.51 23.83
N GLY A 307 -8.55 -2.76 23.38
CA GLY A 307 -7.38 -3.63 23.51
C GLY A 307 -6.10 -3.09 22.85
N LYS A 308 -6.22 -2.22 21.85
CA LYS A 308 -5.08 -1.51 21.25
C LYS A 308 -4.42 -0.52 22.22
N ILE A 309 -5.20 0.06 23.14
CA ILE A 309 -4.66 0.93 24.18
C ILE A 309 -3.95 0.08 25.24
N HIS A 310 -4.64 -0.93 25.76
CA HIS A 310 -4.10 -1.88 26.73
C HIS A 310 -4.90 -3.19 26.73
N THR A 311 -4.24 -4.32 26.86
CA THR A 311 -4.89 -5.65 26.84
C THR A 311 -5.94 -5.84 27.94
N ASP A 312 -5.78 -5.19 29.08
CA ASP A 312 -6.76 -5.23 30.18
C ASP A 312 -8.06 -4.51 29.81
N PHE A 313 -8.01 -3.50 28.93
CA PHE A 313 -9.19 -2.79 28.45
C PHE A 313 -10.05 -3.65 27.55
N GLU A 314 -9.47 -4.61 26.80
CA GLU A 314 -10.24 -5.58 26.05
C GLU A 314 -10.98 -6.55 26.97
N LYS A 315 -10.26 -7.12 27.94
CA LYS A 315 -10.81 -8.12 28.87
C LYS A 315 -11.85 -7.55 29.82
N GLY A 316 -11.61 -6.31 30.30
CA GLY A 316 -12.47 -5.62 31.26
C GLY A 316 -13.42 -4.61 30.62
N PHE A 317 -13.61 -4.64 29.28
CA PHE A 317 -14.42 -3.67 28.57
C PHE A 317 -15.88 -3.69 29.04
N ILE A 318 -16.37 -2.55 29.50
CA ILE A 318 -17.77 -2.38 29.88
C ILE A 318 -18.44 -1.41 28.90
N ARG A 319 -17.85 -0.21 28.75
CA ARG A 319 -18.32 0.84 27.84
C ARG A 319 -17.19 1.81 27.50
N ALA A 320 -17.32 2.46 26.37
CA ALA A 320 -16.51 3.62 26.00
C ALA A 320 -17.42 4.82 25.78
N GLU A 321 -16.93 5.99 26.14
CA GLU A 321 -17.54 7.26 25.78
C GLU A 321 -16.80 7.77 24.53
N VAL A 322 -17.56 8.02 23.47
CA VAL A 322 -17.02 8.41 22.17
C VAL A 322 -17.77 9.65 21.70
N VAL A 323 -17.03 10.66 21.28
CA VAL A 323 -17.54 11.89 20.69
C VAL A 323 -17.08 11.96 19.25
N SER A 324 -17.93 12.38 18.32
CA SER A 324 -17.51 12.63 16.95
C SER A 324 -16.56 13.83 16.92
N TYR A 325 -15.59 13.78 15.98
CA TYR A 325 -14.64 14.90 15.82
C TYR A 325 -15.38 16.22 15.52
N ASP A 326 -16.38 16.17 14.65
CA ASP A 326 -17.13 17.35 14.21
C ASP A 326 -17.91 17.98 15.39
N ASP A 327 -18.54 17.15 16.24
CA ASP A 327 -19.23 17.64 17.42
C ASP A 327 -18.26 18.28 18.42
N LEU A 328 -17.10 17.68 18.63
CA LEU A 328 -16.06 18.25 19.48
C LEU A 328 -15.57 19.61 18.96
N MET A 329 -15.34 19.72 17.65
CA MET A 329 -14.93 20.99 17.03
C MET A 329 -16.02 22.06 17.14
N ALA A 330 -17.29 21.68 16.95
CA ALA A 330 -18.42 22.59 17.07
C ALA A 330 -18.62 23.11 18.51
N CYS A 331 -18.41 22.25 19.52
CA CYS A 331 -18.53 22.60 20.93
C CYS A 331 -17.28 23.30 21.50
N GLY A 332 -16.11 23.11 20.89
CA GLY A 332 -14.84 23.69 21.32
C GLY A 332 -14.22 23.06 22.57
N SER A 333 -14.92 22.16 23.27
CA SER A 333 -14.41 21.42 24.43
C SER A 333 -15.20 20.15 24.69
N MET A 334 -14.67 19.27 25.56
CA MET A 334 -15.37 18.08 26.08
C MET A 334 -16.28 18.41 27.30
N ALA A 335 -16.35 19.63 27.72
CA ALA A 335 -17.13 20.10 28.88
C ALA A 335 -18.54 20.49 28.49
#